data_ce0aaa98b1699a0c30bc8b882d9983a5
#
_entry.id   ce0aaa98b1699a0c30bc8b882d9983a5
#
_cell.length_a   1.000
_cell.length_b   1.000
_cell.length_c   1.000
_cell.angle_alpha   90.00
_cell.angle_beta   90.00
_cell.angle_gamma   90.00
#
_symmetry.space_group_name_H-M   'P 1'
#
loop_
_entity.id
_entity.type
_entity.pdbx_description
1 polymer ?
#
loop_
_entity_poly.entity_id
_entity_poly.type
_entity_poly.pdbx_seq_one_letter_code
_entity_poly.pdbx_strand_id
1 'polypeptide(L)'
;RRLINDRIAQLRRELKEVQKHRDITRAKREKNKVPVVAIVGYTNAGKSTLLNHLTEADVLEEDKLFATLDPTTRILALDGKQQVLLTDTVGFIRKLPHHLIEAFKSTLEEAKYADIIFHVVDASNMQREKQMFITYQTLDDLGVKDKKFVTLFNKQDARTDNEPLHDFRADYTLNISAAKDLGLDEVKSLLEEILRENKVYIERIIPYDKAGVIQLIRKQGELVSEEYVADGIQIKAYVPMEVYGRLD
;
A
#
# COMPACT_ATOMS: atom_id res chain seq x y z
N ARG A 1 -18.62 29.90 -26.11
CA ARG A 1 -18.11 28.62 -26.63
C ARG A 1 -16.58 28.60 -26.72
N ARG A 2 -15.92 29.69 -27.27
CA ARG A 2 -14.45 29.73 -27.41
C ARG A 2 -13.72 29.65 -26.07
N LEU A 3 -14.12 30.43 -25.05
CA LEU A 3 -13.56 30.43 -23.71
C LEU A 3 -13.66 29.05 -23.03
N ILE A 4 -14.77 28.30 -23.23
CA ILE A 4 -14.95 26.97 -22.69
C ILE A 4 -14.00 25.96 -23.35
N ASN A 5 -13.86 26.04 -24.68
CA ASN A 5 -12.94 25.20 -25.44
C ASN A 5 -11.47 25.45 -25.06
N ASP A 6 -11.10 26.74 -24.87
CA ASP A 6 -9.76 27.09 -24.41
C ASP A 6 -9.47 26.56 -23.00
N ARG A 7 -10.46 26.64 -22.11
CA ARG A 7 -10.33 26.06 -20.75
C ARG A 7 -10.23 24.54 -20.77
N ILE A 8 -11.01 23.87 -21.61
CA ILE A 8 -10.92 22.41 -21.80
C ILE A 8 -9.54 22.03 -22.35
N ALA A 9 -9.02 22.77 -23.31
CA ALA A 9 -7.70 22.52 -23.87
C ALA A 9 -6.58 22.74 -22.84
N GLN A 10 -6.72 23.75 -21.98
CA GLN A 10 -5.80 24.00 -20.88
C GLN A 10 -5.82 22.84 -19.87
N LEU A 11 -6.99 22.43 -19.38
CA LEU A 11 -7.15 21.33 -18.43
C LEU A 11 -6.62 20.00 -18.98
N ARG A 12 -6.80 19.74 -20.28
CA ARG A 12 -6.22 18.55 -20.92
C ARG A 12 -4.69 18.57 -20.95
N ARG A 13 -4.07 19.75 -21.10
CA ARG A 13 -2.60 19.87 -21.01
C ARG A 13 -2.12 19.63 -19.59
N GLU A 14 -2.76 20.26 -18.60
CA GLU A 14 -2.45 20.07 -17.18
C GLU A 14 -2.58 18.58 -16.77
N LEU A 15 -3.63 17.88 -17.22
CA LEU A 15 -3.80 16.45 -17.01
C LEU A 15 -2.66 15.62 -17.61
N LYS A 16 -2.20 15.95 -18.83
CA LYS A 16 -1.07 15.27 -19.45
C LYS A 16 0.23 15.46 -18.67
N GLU A 17 0.47 16.65 -18.15
CA GLU A 17 1.65 16.91 -17.31
C GLU A 17 1.60 16.13 -15.99
N VAL A 18 0.43 16.07 -15.35
CA VAL A 18 0.23 15.25 -14.14
C VAL A 18 0.48 13.77 -14.42
N GLN A 19 -0.05 13.23 -15.53
CA GLN A 19 0.20 11.84 -15.93
C GLN A 19 1.68 11.58 -16.16
N LYS A 20 2.35 12.45 -16.92
CA LYS A 20 3.79 12.33 -17.18
C LYS A 20 4.63 12.37 -15.91
N HIS A 21 4.26 13.22 -14.95
CA HIS A 21 4.95 13.29 -13.66
C HIS A 21 4.75 12.02 -12.84
N ARG A 22 3.53 11.46 -12.86
CA ARG A 22 3.22 10.15 -12.22
C ARG A 22 4.05 9.02 -12.85
N ASP A 23 4.13 8.95 -14.17
CA ASP A 23 4.91 7.92 -14.88
C ASP A 23 6.40 7.99 -14.54
N ILE A 24 6.98 9.19 -14.47
CA ILE A 24 8.38 9.39 -14.06
C ILE A 24 8.59 8.93 -12.60
N THR A 25 7.65 9.26 -11.72
CA THR A 25 7.73 8.86 -10.31
C THR A 25 7.61 7.35 -10.16
N ARG A 26 6.70 6.71 -10.92
CA ARG A 26 6.54 5.24 -10.98
C ARG A 26 7.81 4.56 -11.47
N ALA A 27 8.38 5.01 -12.57
CA ALA A 27 9.64 4.47 -13.10
C ALA A 27 10.80 4.54 -12.10
N LYS A 28 10.87 5.62 -11.31
CA LYS A 28 11.84 5.74 -10.21
C LYS A 28 11.57 4.75 -9.07
N ARG A 29 10.30 4.50 -8.73
CA ARG A 29 9.90 3.52 -7.71
C ARG A 29 10.26 2.10 -8.13
N GLU A 30 9.91 1.71 -9.37
CA GLU A 30 10.29 0.42 -9.96
C GLU A 30 11.81 0.21 -9.96
N LYS A 31 12.57 1.23 -10.36
CA LYS A 31 14.04 1.18 -10.35
C LYS A 31 14.60 1.00 -8.93
N ASN A 32 13.95 1.58 -7.93
CA ASN A 32 14.38 1.48 -6.53
C ASN A 32 13.81 0.24 -5.83
N LYS A 33 12.88 -0.50 -6.45
CA LYS A 33 12.24 -1.71 -5.90
C LYS A 33 11.64 -1.51 -4.51
N VAL A 34 11.11 -0.30 -4.22
CA VAL A 34 10.39 -0.03 -2.97
C VAL A 34 8.98 -0.58 -3.11
N PRO A 35 8.55 -1.52 -2.25
CA PRO A 35 7.22 -2.08 -2.29
C PRO A 35 6.14 -1.01 -2.11
N VAL A 36 5.03 -1.16 -2.84
CA VAL A 36 3.89 -0.25 -2.80
C VAL A 36 2.65 -0.99 -2.31
N VAL A 37 2.03 -0.46 -1.28
CA VAL A 37 0.73 -0.93 -0.76
C VAL A 37 -0.32 0.11 -1.10
N ALA A 38 -1.36 -0.27 -1.81
CA ALA A 38 -2.52 0.59 -2.03
C ALA A 38 -3.61 0.29 -0.99
N ILE A 39 -4.07 1.33 -0.31
CA ILE A 39 -5.17 1.24 0.64
C ILE A 39 -6.46 1.55 -0.11
N VAL A 40 -7.31 0.55 -0.26
CA VAL A 40 -8.59 0.62 -0.96
C VAL A 40 -9.73 0.29 -0.02
N GLY A 41 -10.93 0.67 -0.38
CA GLY A 41 -12.13 0.34 0.40
C GLY A 41 -13.22 1.38 0.21
N TYR A 42 -14.39 1.08 0.74
CA TYR A 42 -15.53 1.95 0.64
C TYR A 42 -15.29 3.31 1.32
N THR A 43 -16.06 4.36 0.92
CA THR A 43 -15.91 5.67 1.56
C THR A 43 -16.23 5.54 3.06
N ASN A 44 -15.53 6.29 3.89
CA ASN A 44 -15.65 6.26 5.35
C ASN A 44 -15.33 4.90 6.03
N ALA A 45 -14.59 4.01 5.35
CA ALA A 45 -14.11 2.77 5.98
C ALA A 45 -12.91 2.99 6.92
N GLY A 46 -12.34 4.20 6.95
CA GLY A 46 -11.22 4.57 7.82
C GLY A 46 -9.84 4.42 7.15
N LYS A 47 -9.74 4.54 5.81
CA LYS A 47 -8.48 4.41 5.06
C LYS A 47 -7.45 5.47 5.45
N SER A 48 -7.84 6.74 5.47
CA SER A 48 -6.93 7.84 5.82
C SER A 48 -6.54 7.79 7.29
N THR A 49 -7.45 7.39 8.19
CA THR A 49 -7.15 7.13 9.60
C THR A 49 -6.09 6.03 9.72
N LEU A 50 -6.27 4.91 9.01
CA LEU A 50 -5.29 3.83 8.99
C LEU A 50 -3.91 4.31 8.49
N LEU A 51 -3.87 5.07 7.39
CA LEU A 51 -2.63 5.63 6.85
C LEU A 51 -1.92 6.51 7.89
N ASN A 52 -2.66 7.40 8.57
CA ASN A 52 -2.11 8.30 9.58
C ASN A 52 -1.49 7.54 10.75
N HIS A 53 -2.23 6.60 11.33
CA HIS A 53 -1.79 5.83 12.48
C HIS A 53 -0.63 4.87 12.15
N LEU A 54 -0.61 4.28 10.96
CA LEU A 54 0.53 3.45 10.55
C LEU A 54 1.80 4.25 10.29
N THR A 55 1.68 5.51 9.82
CA THR A 55 2.83 6.33 9.42
C THR A 55 3.15 7.47 10.39
N GLU A 56 2.46 7.54 11.53
CA GLU A 56 2.60 8.60 12.55
C GLU A 56 2.51 10.02 11.96
N ALA A 57 1.62 10.21 11.00
CA ALA A 57 1.50 11.45 10.24
C ALA A 57 0.11 12.06 10.32
N ASP A 58 0.01 13.39 10.38
CA ASP A 58 -1.24 14.14 10.39
C ASP A 58 -1.76 14.34 8.96
N VAL A 59 -2.69 13.51 8.51
CA VAL A 59 -3.54 13.79 7.34
C VAL A 59 -4.92 14.19 7.83
N LEU A 60 -5.56 15.15 7.17
CA LEU A 60 -6.93 15.54 7.45
C LEU A 60 -7.86 14.32 7.41
N GLU A 61 -8.34 13.94 8.60
CA GLU A 61 -9.37 12.95 8.77
C GLU A 61 -10.72 13.65 8.72
N GLU A 62 -11.50 13.39 7.70
CA GLU A 62 -12.86 13.89 7.60
C GLU A 62 -13.83 12.74 7.46
N ASP A 63 -14.85 12.74 8.32
CA ASP A 63 -16.02 11.84 8.25
C ASP A 63 -16.96 12.23 7.08
N LYS A 64 -16.39 12.60 5.95
CA LYS A 64 -17.12 13.01 4.75
C LYS A 64 -16.91 12.05 3.59
N LEU A 65 -17.91 11.97 2.74
CA LEU A 65 -17.76 11.27 1.47
C LEU A 65 -16.66 11.97 0.65
N PHE A 66 -15.71 11.18 0.14
CA PHE A 66 -14.58 11.68 -0.66
C PHE A 66 -13.62 12.62 0.07
N ALA A 67 -13.29 12.33 1.33
CA ALA A 67 -12.28 13.08 2.07
C ALA A 67 -10.92 13.09 1.34
N THR A 68 -10.56 11.99 0.67
CA THR A 68 -9.36 11.87 -0.16
C THR A 68 -9.74 11.99 -1.64
N LEU A 69 -9.39 13.10 -2.29
CA LEU A 69 -9.58 13.31 -3.73
C LEU A 69 -8.31 12.99 -4.53
N ASP A 70 -7.13 13.27 -3.96
CA ASP A 70 -5.84 12.94 -4.55
C ASP A 70 -5.16 11.83 -3.75
N PRO A 71 -4.51 10.86 -4.42
CA PRO A 71 -3.77 9.80 -3.73
C PRO A 71 -2.66 10.39 -2.85
N THR A 72 -2.72 10.11 -1.57
CA THR A 72 -1.67 10.49 -0.63
C THR A 72 -0.74 9.30 -0.42
N THR A 73 0.54 9.46 -0.77
CA THR A 73 1.55 8.43 -0.58
C THR A 73 2.46 8.79 0.59
N ARG A 74 2.68 7.84 1.50
CA ARG A 74 3.56 7.99 2.65
C ARG A 74 4.51 6.82 2.78
N ILE A 75 5.63 7.05 3.45
CA ILE A 75 6.61 6.01 3.74
C ILE A 75 6.29 5.42 5.10
N LEU A 76 6.11 4.11 5.15
CA LEU A 76 6.11 3.32 6.36
C LEU A 76 7.49 2.69 6.53
N ALA A 77 8.15 2.98 7.64
CA ALA A 77 9.34 2.27 8.05
C ALA A 77 8.93 1.04 8.87
N LEU A 78 9.33 -0.13 8.41
CA LEU A 78 9.16 -1.39 9.13
C LEU A 78 10.41 -1.70 9.95
N ASP A 79 10.29 -2.64 10.87
CA ASP A 79 11.45 -3.19 11.58
C ASP A 79 12.47 -3.72 10.56
N GLY A 80 13.76 -3.71 10.87
CA GLY A 80 14.79 -4.06 9.90
C GLY A 80 15.09 -3.00 8.81
N LYS A 81 14.61 -1.75 8.98
CA LYS A 81 14.85 -0.59 8.11
C LYS A 81 14.29 -0.72 6.70
N GLN A 82 13.41 -1.69 6.45
CA GLN A 82 12.71 -1.78 5.18
C GLN A 82 11.66 -0.67 5.08
N GLN A 83 11.61 0.01 3.94
CA GLN A 83 10.62 1.04 3.65
C GLN A 83 9.55 0.51 2.70
N VAL A 84 8.31 0.87 2.97
CA VAL A 84 7.15 0.57 2.15
C VAL A 84 6.40 1.86 1.86
N LEU A 85 5.90 2.01 0.64
CA LEU A 85 5.04 3.12 0.27
C LEU A 85 3.59 2.72 0.50
N LEU A 86 2.91 3.40 1.42
CA LEU A 86 1.47 3.30 1.59
C LEU A 86 0.79 4.41 0.80
N THR A 87 -0.14 4.06 -0.08
CA THR A 87 -0.90 5.03 -0.87
C THR A 87 -2.38 4.92 -0.51
N ASP A 88 -2.93 5.98 0.10
CA ASP A 88 -4.38 6.12 0.30
C ASP A 88 -5.05 6.44 -1.04
N THR A 89 -6.15 5.78 -1.31
CA THR A 89 -6.92 5.98 -2.54
C THR A 89 -8.29 6.57 -2.23
N VAL A 90 -8.93 7.08 -3.26
CA VAL A 90 -10.32 7.55 -3.15
C VAL A 90 -11.23 6.40 -2.74
N GLY A 91 -12.13 6.68 -1.79
CA GLY A 91 -13.11 5.69 -1.32
C GLY A 91 -14.13 5.30 -2.38
N PHE A 92 -14.41 4.01 -2.52
CA PHE A 92 -15.46 3.52 -3.40
C PHE A 92 -16.84 3.93 -2.92
N ILE A 93 -17.75 4.17 -3.86
CA ILE A 93 -19.16 4.46 -3.58
C ILE A 93 -20.07 3.65 -4.50
N ARG A 94 -21.29 3.44 -4.01
CA ARG A 94 -22.35 2.86 -4.82
C ARG A 94 -22.84 3.88 -5.84
N LYS A 95 -22.82 3.53 -7.14
CA LYS A 95 -23.24 4.40 -8.25
C LYS A 95 -22.37 5.65 -8.40
N LEU A 96 -21.15 5.47 -8.88
CA LEU A 96 -20.34 6.59 -9.35
C LEU A 96 -21.07 7.33 -10.49
N PRO A 97 -21.23 8.65 -10.39
CA PRO A 97 -21.75 9.43 -11.50
C PRO A 97 -20.85 9.26 -12.74
N HIS A 98 -21.43 9.04 -13.91
CA HIS A 98 -20.68 8.75 -15.13
C HIS A 98 -19.60 9.79 -15.47
N HIS A 99 -19.81 11.05 -15.15
CA HIS A 99 -18.84 12.12 -15.39
C HIS A 99 -17.63 12.11 -14.44
N LEU A 100 -17.70 11.35 -13.34
CA LEU A 100 -16.59 11.19 -12.39
C LEU A 100 -15.79 9.89 -12.61
N ILE A 101 -16.29 8.96 -13.44
CA ILE A 101 -15.66 7.65 -13.66
C ILE A 101 -14.22 7.80 -14.14
N GLU A 102 -13.92 8.72 -15.07
CA GLU A 102 -12.57 8.92 -15.58
C GLU A 102 -11.63 9.51 -14.54
N ALA A 103 -12.10 10.48 -13.73
CA ALA A 103 -11.31 11.05 -12.65
C ALA A 103 -11.01 10.00 -11.58
N PHE A 104 -12.00 9.15 -11.23
CA PHE A 104 -11.82 8.05 -10.29
C PHE A 104 -10.88 6.97 -10.83
N LYS A 105 -10.97 6.60 -12.10
CA LYS A 105 -10.04 5.67 -12.71
C LYS A 105 -8.60 6.11 -12.52
N SER A 106 -8.30 7.38 -12.72
CA SER A 106 -6.93 7.91 -12.60
C SER A 106 -6.37 7.82 -11.17
N THR A 107 -7.22 7.96 -10.15
CA THR A 107 -6.79 7.84 -8.74
C THR A 107 -6.72 6.39 -8.28
N LEU A 108 -7.59 5.53 -8.82
CA LEU A 108 -7.59 4.10 -8.54
C LEU A 108 -6.54 3.31 -9.34
N GLU A 109 -5.96 3.91 -10.38
CA GLU A 109 -4.83 3.32 -11.10
C GLU A 109 -3.64 3.02 -10.18
N GLU A 110 -3.48 3.73 -9.05
CA GLU A 110 -2.44 3.41 -8.07
C GLU A 110 -2.60 1.98 -7.51
N ALA A 111 -3.84 1.48 -7.33
CA ALA A 111 -4.09 0.09 -6.95
C ALA A 111 -3.58 -0.92 -7.99
N LYS A 112 -3.63 -0.58 -9.29
CA LYS A 112 -3.12 -1.43 -10.36
C LYS A 112 -1.61 -1.60 -10.32
N TYR A 113 -0.90 -0.55 -9.87
CA TYR A 113 0.57 -0.54 -9.79
C TYR A 113 1.12 -0.91 -8.42
N ALA A 114 0.25 -1.14 -7.44
CA ALA A 114 0.66 -1.63 -6.13
C ALA A 114 1.07 -3.10 -6.18
N ASP A 115 1.93 -3.50 -5.25
CA ASP A 115 2.34 -4.89 -5.04
C ASP A 115 1.35 -5.61 -4.12
N ILE A 116 0.82 -4.89 -3.14
CA ILE A 116 -0.09 -5.39 -2.12
C ILE A 116 -1.31 -4.46 -2.06
N ILE A 117 -2.49 -5.02 -1.85
CA ILE A 117 -3.73 -4.29 -1.65
C ILE A 117 -4.21 -4.47 -0.21
N PHE A 118 -4.35 -3.37 0.51
CA PHE A 118 -5.05 -3.32 1.78
C PHE A 118 -6.50 -2.92 1.54
N HIS A 119 -7.40 -3.89 1.64
CA HIS A 119 -8.84 -3.67 1.53
C HIS A 119 -9.42 -3.36 2.91
N VAL A 120 -9.68 -2.07 3.18
CA VAL A 120 -10.24 -1.62 4.46
C VAL A 120 -11.77 -1.69 4.41
N VAL A 121 -12.34 -2.44 5.34
CA VAL A 121 -13.77 -2.70 5.47
C VAL A 121 -14.26 -2.16 6.81
N ASP A 122 -15.33 -1.38 6.82
CA ASP A 122 -16.00 -0.97 8.04
C ASP A 122 -16.79 -2.14 8.64
N ALA A 123 -16.23 -2.79 9.66
CA ALA A 123 -16.81 -3.96 10.31
C ALA A 123 -18.10 -3.65 11.08
N SER A 124 -18.31 -2.39 11.48
CA SER A 124 -19.52 -1.96 12.18
C SER A 124 -20.72 -1.74 11.23
N ASN A 125 -20.46 -1.69 9.92
CA ASN A 125 -21.51 -1.42 8.94
C ASN A 125 -22.27 -2.69 8.57
N MET A 126 -23.59 -2.69 8.74
CA MET A 126 -24.44 -3.84 8.39
C MET A 126 -24.45 -4.17 6.88
N GLN A 127 -24.02 -3.25 6.01
CA GLN A 127 -23.91 -3.49 4.56
C GLN A 127 -22.45 -3.82 4.15
N ARG A 128 -21.58 -4.21 5.08
CA ARG A 128 -20.15 -4.49 4.83
C ARG A 128 -19.91 -5.44 3.66
N GLU A 129 -20.62 -6.53 3.60
CA GLU A 129 -20.47 -7.52 2.50
C GLU A 129 -20.80 -6.92 1.13
N LYS A 130 -21.85 -6.10 1.07
CA LYS A 130 -22.23 -5.41 -0.17
C LYS A 130 -21.20 -4.36 -0.57
N GLN A 131 -20.61 -3.67 0.41
CA GLN A 131 -19.52 -2.72 0.18
C GLN A 131 -18.26 -3.44 -0.30
N MET A 132 -17.91 -4.58 0.29
CA MET A 132 -16.83 -5.45 -0.15
C MET A 132 -17.02 -5.90 -1.60
N PHE A 133 -18.21 -6.39 -1.92
CA PHE A 133 -18.55 -6.80 -3.29
C PHE A 133 -18.34 -5.67 -4.31
N ILE A 134 -18.82 -4.45 -4.01
CA ILE A 134 -18.65 -3.27 -4.88
C ILE A 134 -17.17 -2.92 -5.05
N THR A 135 -16.39 -2.98 -3.98
CA THR A 135 -14.94 -2.73 -4.02
C THR A 135 -14.26 -3.72 -4.94
N TYR A 136 -14.49 -5.00 -4.78
CA TYR A 136 -13.91 -6.04 -5.62
C TYR A 136 -14.33 -5.93 -7.08
N GLN A 137 -15.61 -5.71 -7.34
CA GLN A 137 -16.10 -5.51 -8.71
C GLN A 137 -15.38 -4.33 -9.38
N THR A 138 -15.20 -3.22 -8.66
CA THR A 138 -14.50 -2.06 -9.21
C THR A 138 -13.01 -2.34 -9.48
N LEU A 139 -12.35 -3.09 -8.59
CA LEU A 139 -10.96 -3.49 -8.80
C LEU A 139 -10.81 -4.45 -10.00
N ASP A 140 -11.75 -5.37 -10.16
CA ASP A 140 -11.81 -6.28 -11.33
C ASP A 140 -12.01 -5.48 -12.64
N ASP A 141 -12.90 -4.48 -12.65
CA ASP A 141 -13.17 -3.59 -13.80
C ASP A 141 -11.94 -2.73 -14.15
N LEU A 142 -11.10 -2.40 -13.17
CA LEU A 142 -9.83 -1.71 -13.36
C LEU A 142 -8.69 -2.62 -13.82
N GLY A 143 -8.93 -3.94 -13.84
CA GLY A 143 -7.93 -4.93 -14.20
C GLY A 143 -6.84 -5.12 -13.15
N VAL A 144 -7.16 -4.93 -11.87
CA VAL A 144 -6.27 -5.27 -10.75
C VAL A 144 -6.26 -6.79 -10.59
N LYS A 145 -5.14 -7.43 -10.94
CA LYS A 145 -4.97 -8.89 -10.90
C LYS A 145 -3.59 -9.24 -10.34
N ASP A 146 -3.46 -10.46 -9.88
CA ASP A 146 -2.19 -11.04 -9.43
C ASP A 146 -1.51 -10.21 -8.34
N LYS A 147 -2.32 -9.71 -7.39
CA LYS A 147 -1.86 -8.95 -6.22
C LYS A 147 -2.15 -9.73 -4.95
N LYS A 148 -1.33 -9.50 -3.93
CA LYS A 148 -1.65 -9.96 -2.56
C LYS A 148 -2.73 -9.06 -1.98
N PHE A 149 -3.82 -9.67 -1.52
CA PHE A 149 -4.93 -8.98 -0.87
C PHE A 149 -4.93 -9.25 0.63
N VAL A 150 -4.94 -8.16 1.40
CA VAL A 150 -5.11 -8.20 2.85
C VAL A 150 -6.39 -7.43 3.19
N THR A 151 -7.40 -8.11 3.71
CA THR A 151 -8.62 -7.46 4.17
C THR A 151 -8.49 -7.09 5.63
N LEU A 152 -8.64 -5.79 5.90
CA LEU A 152 -8.59 -5.19 7.22
C LEU A 152 -10.01 -4.81 7.64
N PHE A 153 -10.61 -5.62 8.53
CA PHE A 153 -11.91 -5.34 9.11
C PHE A 153 -11.75 -4.30 10.22
N ASN A 154 -11.90 -3.03 9.83
CA ASN A 154 -11.69 -1.87 10.68
C ASN A 154 -12.94 -1.52 11.51
N LYS A 155 -12.76 -0.65 12.50
CA LYS A 155 -13.80 -0.17 13.43
C LYS A 155 -14.37 -1.29 14.31
N GLN A 156 -13.52 -2.22 14.75
CA GLN A 156 -13.93 -3.28 15.69
C GLN A 156 -14.46 -2.72 17.02
N ASP A 157 -13.99 -1.53 17.42
CA ASP A 157 -14.43 -0.80 18.60
C ASP A 157 -15.89 -0.31 18.52
N ALA A 158 -16.40 -0.11 17.32
CA ALA A 158 -17.80 0.32 17.07
C ALA A 158 -18.71 -0.84 16.65
N ARG A 159 -18.19 -2.04 16.61
CA ARG A 159 -18.93 -3.23 16.17
C ARG A 159 -19.90 -3.69 17.28
N THR A 160 -21.14 -4.00 16.91
CA THR A 160 -22.19 -4.45 17.84
C THR A 160 -22.59 -5.91 17.66
N ASP A 161 -22.20 -6.53 16.56
CA ASP A 161 -22.46 -7.96 16.29
C ASP A 161 -21.21 -8.81 16.58
N ASN A 162 -21.42 -10.13 16.76
CA ASN A 162 -20.36 -11.12 16.98
C ASN A 162 -20.27 -12.12 15.80
N GLU A 163 -20.81 -11.76 14.63
CA GLU A 163 -20.73 -12.62 13.46
C GLU A 163 -19.27 -12.79 13.01
N PRO A 164 -18.85 -14.00 12.61
CA PRO A 164 -17.52 -14.19 12.06
C PRO A 164 -17.32 -13.32 10.81
N LEU A 165 -16.20 -12.60 10.75
CA LEU A 165 -15.84 -11.82 9.58
C LEU A 165 -14.92 -12.66 8.70
N HIS A 166 -15.32 -12.85 7.45
CA HIS A 166 -14.57 -13.61 6.47
C HIS A 166 -14.49 -12.86 5.15
N ASP A 167 -13.33 -12.97 4.51
CA ASP A 167 -13.15 -12.57 3.13
C ASP A 167 -12.44 -13.71 2.38
N PHE A 168 -13.22 -14.45 1.60
CA PHE A 168 -12.72 -15.61 0.84
C PHE A 168 -11.90 -15.23 -0.40
N ARG A 169 -11.85 -13.96 -0.75
CA ARG A 169 -11.05 -13.45 -1.87
C ARG A 169 -9.68 -12.93 -1.44
N ALA A 170 -9.52 -12.63 -0.15
CA ALA A 170 -8.27 -12.12 0.39
C ALA A 170 -7.32 -13.28 0.73
N ASP A 171 -6.01 -13.03 0.58
CA ASP A 171 -4.96 -13.95 1.05
C ASP A 171 -4.87 -13.94 2.58
N TYR A 172 -5.14 -12.77 3.20
CA TYR A 172 -5.10 -12.59 4.65
C TYR A 172 -6.22 -11.70 5.14
N THR A 173 -6.64 -11.91 6.37
CA THR A 173 -7.64 -11.07 7.05
C THR A 173 -7.21 -10.72 8.45
N LEU A 174 -7.37 -9.45 8.84
CA LEU A 174 -7.10 -8.96 10.19
C LEU A 174 -8.27 -8.11 10.70
N ASN A 175 -8.50 -8.18 12.01
CA ASN A 175 -9.46 -7.35 12.71
C ASN A 175 -8.73 -6.20 13.38
N ILE A 176 -9.09 -4.95 13.06
CA ILE A 176 -8.40 -3.76 13.56
C ILE A 176 -9.37 -2.68 14.05
N SER A 177 -8.85 -1.75 14.82
CA SER A 177 -9.46 -0.44 15.03
C SER A 177 -8.38 0.63 14.85
N ALA A 178 -8.33 1.23 13.67
CA ALA A 178 -7.33 2.25 13.36
C ALA A 178 -7.42 3.45 14.33
N ALA A 179 -8.64 3.87 14.69
CA ALA A 179 -8.86 4.98 15.62
C ALA A 179 -8.44 4.68 17.08
N LYS A 180 -8.19 3.42 17.43
CA LYS A 180 -7.79 2.97 18.77
C LYS A 180 -6.42 2.29 18.78
N ASP A 181 -5.69 2.33 17.68
CA ASP A 181 -4.39 1.66 17.48
C ASP A 181 -4.42 0.14 17.75
N LEU A 182 -5.61 -0.49 17.65
CA LEU A 182 -5.75 -1.92 17.88
C LEU A 182 -5.45 -2.70 16.60
N GLY A 183 -4.60 -3.70 16.68
CA GLY A 183 -4.25 -4.59 15.57
C GLY A 183 -3.26 -3.99 14.56
N LEU A 184 -2.69 -2.79 14.81
CA LEU A 184 -1.78 -2.13 13.87
C LEU A 184 -0.39 -2.77 13.85
N ASP A 185 0.07 -3.29 14.98
CA ASP A 185 1.35 -4.01 15.05
C ASP A 185 1.24 -5.34 14.30
N GLU A 186 0.08 -6.00 14.37
CA GLU A 186 -0.21 -7.21 13.59
C GLU A 186 -0.23 -6.90 12.08
N VAL A 187 -0.74 -5.73 11.67
CA VAL A 187 -0.70 -5.29 10.27
C VAL A 187 0.75 -5.09 9.81
N LYS A 188 1.61 -4.46 10.63
CA LYS A 188 3.03 -4.28 10.30
C LYS A 188 3.74 -5.63 10.20
N SER A 189 3.55 -6.51 11.17
CA SER A 189 4.14 -7.86 11.20
C SER A 189 3.72 -8.71 10.00
N LEU A 190 2.43 -8.69 9.65
CA LEU A 190 1.92 -9.38 8.46
C LEU A 190 2.52 -8.82 7.17
N LEU A 191 2.66 -7.49 7.08
CA LEU A 191 3.27 -6.86 5.93
C LEU A 191 4.73 -7.29 5.75
N GLU A 192 5.50 -7.39 6.84
CA GLU A 192 6.86 -7.93 6.82
C GLU A 192 6.88 -9.39 6.35
N GLU A 193 5.97 -10.22 6.84
CA GLU A 193 5.85 -11.62 6.42
C GLU A 193 5.60 -11.73 4.90
N ILE A 194 4.64 -10.98 4.37
CA ILE A 194 4.34 -10.94 2.93
C ILE A 194 5.55 -10.49 2.12
N LEU A 195 6.27 -9.49 2.61
CA LEU A 195 7.47 -8.98 1.92
C LEU A 195 8.66 -9.94 1.97
N ARG A 196 8.66 -10.89 2.91
CA ARG A 196 9.66 -11.98 3.01
C ARG A 196 9.37 -13.18 2.11
N GLU A 197 8.10 -13.41 1.71
CA GLU A 197 7.70 -14.59 0.92
C GLU A 197 8.56 -14.83 -0.33
N ASN A 198 9.03 -13.76 -0.98
CA ASN A 198 9.83 -13.83 -2.20
C ASN A 198 11.32 -13.55 -1.96
N LYS A 199 11.80 -13.65 -0.71
CA LYS A 199 13.18 -13.41 -0.33
C LYS A 199 13.80 -14.66 0.29
N VAL A 200 15.10 -14.78 0.14
CA VAL A 200 15.91 -15.86 0.73
C VAL A 200 16.56 -15.33 2.00
N TYR A 201 16.41 -16.07 3.08
CA TYR A 201 17.16 -15.79 4.31
C TYR A 201 18.62 -16.21 4.12
N ILE A 202 19.52 -15.31 4.51
CA ILE A 202 20.96 -15.55 4.47
C ILE A 202 21.60 -15.21 5.83
N GLU A 203 22.61 -15.98 6.19
CA GLU A 203 23.54 -15.68 7.27
C GLU A 203 24.94 -15.84 6.71
N ARG A 204 25.68 -14.72 6.55
CA ARG A 204 27.00 -14.71 5.92
C ARG A 204 27.90 -13.64 6.52
N ILE A 205 29.21 -13.88 6.43
CA ILE A 205 30.23 -12.87 6.68
C ILE A 205 30.60 -12.24 5.34
N ILE A 206 30.37 -10.95 5.20
CA ILE A 206 30.74 -10.17 4.01
C ILE A 206 32.10 -9.54 4.25
N PRO A 207 33.12 -9.86 3.46
CA PRO A 207 34.43 -9.25 3.58
C PRO A 207 34.37 -7.71 3.46
N TYR A 208 35.26 -7.00 4.14
CA TYR A 208 35.25 -5.53 4.16
C TYR A 208 35.41 -4.88 2.80
N ASP A 209 36.12 -5.51 1.89
CA ASP A 209 36.29 -5.07 0.49
C ASP A 209 35.00 -5.17 -0.34
N LYS A 210 34.07 -6.05 0.05
CA LYS A 210 32.73 -6.22 -0.55
C LYS A 210 31.62 -5.49 0.23
N ALA A 211 31.93 -4.59 1.16
CA ALA A 211 30.92 -3.89 2.00
C ALA A 211 29.84 -3.14 1.20
N GLY A 212 30.09 -2.80 -0.07
CA GLY A 212 29.11 -2.21 -0.98
C GLY A 212 27.86 -3.07 -1.17
N VAL A 213 27.97 -4.39 -1.01
CA VAL A 213 26.84 -5.32 -1.10
C VAL A 213 25.84 -5.11 0.03
N ILE A 214 26.31 -4.72 1.22
CA ILE A 214 25.44 -4.44 2.37
C ILE A 214 24.51 -3.27 2.08
N GLN A 215 24.99 -2.25 1.36
CA GLN A 215 24.13 -1.14 0.91
C GLN A 215 23.05 -1.61 -0.06
N LEU A 216 23.35 -2.59 -0.91
CA LEU A 216 22.37 -3.18 -1.80
C LEU A 216 21.33 -3.99 -1.01
N ILE A 217 21.76 -4.74 0.00
CA ILE A 217 20.89 -5.49 0.91
C ILE A 217 19.96 -4.54 1.67
N ARG A 218 20.48 -3.45 2.22
CA ARG A 218 19.66 -2.43 2.92
C ARG A 218 18.62 -1.79 2.00
N LYS A 219 18.93 -1.67 0.71
CA LYS A 219 18.06 -1.01 -0.26
C LYS A 219 16.97 -1.92 -0.83
N GLN A 220 17.28 -3.20 -1.06
CA GLN A 220 16.41 -4.14 -1.77
C GLN A 220 15.95 -5.32 -0.93
N GLY A 221 16.63 -5.57 0.19
CA GLY A 221 16.33 -6.64 1.14
C GLY A 221 15.86 -6.09 2.47
N GLU A 222 16.00 -6.93 3.48
CA GLU A 222 15.76 -6.63 4.89
C GLU A 222 16.98 -7.08 5.68
N LEU A 223 17.67 -6.16 6.35
CA LEU A 223 18.83 -6.46 7.18
C LEU A 223 18.36 -6.69 8.62
N VAL A 224 18.38 -7.96 9.07
CA VAL A 224 17.93 -8.37 10.41
C VAL A 224 18.98 -8.04 11.46
N SER A 225 20.25 -8.38 11.19
CA SER A 225 21.35 -8.03 12.07
C SER A 225 22.65 -7.76 11.30
N GLU A 226 23.53 -6.96 11.89
CA GLU A 226 24.82 -6.60 11.36
C GLU A 226 25.83 -6.49 12.50
N GLU A 227 26.88 -7.30 12.46
CA GLU A 227 27.94 -7.31 13.45
C GLU A 227 29.30 -7.25 12.77
N TYR A 228 30.20 -6.41 13.28
CA TYR A 228 31.55 -6.28 12.77
C TYR A 228 32.45 -7.33 13.44
N VAL A 229 33.00 -8.24 12.66
CA VAL A 229 33.90 -9.31 13.11
C VAL A 229 35.29 -9.18 12.47
N ALA A 230 36.27 -9.96 12.92
CA ALA A 230 37.66 -9.84 12.44
C ALA A 230 37.79 -10.01 10.91
N ASP A 231 36.99 -10.91 10.32
CA ASP A 231 37.09 -11.29 8.90
C ASP A 231 36.09 -10.53 7.98
N GLY A 232 35.30 -9.60 8.53
CA GLY A 232 34.34 -8.86 7.76
C GLY A 232 33.14 -8.41 8.58
N ILE A 233 31.97 -8.34 7.93
CA ILE A 233 30.70 -7.95 8.54
C ILE A 233 29.78 -9.16 8.49
N GLN A 234 29.45 -9.72 9.65
CA GLN A 234 28.47 -10.79 9.77
C GLN A 234 27.08 -10.18 9.65
N ILE A 235 26.28 -10.71 8.73
CA ILE A 235 24.92 -10.25 8.48
C ILE A 235 23.93 -11.40 8.54
N LYS A 236 22.72 -11.08 9.02
CA LYS A 236 21.51 -11.87 8.84
C LYS A 236 20.53 -11.01 8.05
N ALA A 237 20.03 -11.51 6.93
CA ALA A 237 19.21 -10.72 6.04
C ALA A 237 18.24 -11.58 5.22
N TYR A 238 17.13 -10.99 4.82
CA TYR A 238 16.28 -11.51 3.76
C TYR A 238 16.58 -10.74 2.47
N VAL A 239 16.98 -11.46 1.41
CA VAL A 239 17.41 -10.84 0.16
C VAL A 239 16.62 -11.39 -1.04
N PRO A 240 16.26 -10.55 -2.03
CA PRO A 240 15.72 -11.03 -3.29
C PRO A 240 16.70 -11.96 -3.99
N MET A 241 16.21 -12.93 -4.80
CA MET A 241 17.05 -13.87 -5.56
C MET A 241 18.11 -13.19 -6.41
N GLU A 242 17.82 -12.00 -6.97
CA GLU A 242 18.78 -11.24 -7.77
C GLU A 242 19.97 -10.71 -6.92
N VAL A 243 19.72 -10.36 -5.67
CA VAL A 243 20.76 -9.94 -4.75
C VAL A 243 21.54 -11.16 -4.26
N TYR A 244 20.83 -12.27 -3.98
CA TYR A 244 21.44 -13.54 -3.59
C TYR A 244 22.48 -14.00 -4.59
N GLY A 245 22.16 -13.97 -5.90
CA GLY A 245 23.08 -14.35 -6.96
C GLY A 245 24.30 -13.42 -7.15
N ARG A 246 24.35 -12.29 -6.47
CA ARG A 246 25.52 -11.37 -6.47
C ARG A 246 26.39 -11.50 -5.21
N LEU A 247 26.02 -12.38 -4.29
CA LEU A 247 26.75 -12.62 -3.06
C LEU A 247 27.89 -13.64 -3.21
N ASP A 248 27.87 -14.39 -4.31
CA ASP A 248 28.91 -15.29 -4.73
C ASP A 248 29.91 -14.53 -5.59
#